data_ad7eb2d777f91f315d2ff9636d3e64e8
#
_entry.id   ad7eb2d777f91f315d2ff9636d3e64e8
#
_cell.length_a   1.000
_cell.length_b   1.000
_cell.length_c   1.000
_cell.angle_alpha   90.00
_cell.angle_beta   90.00
_cell.angle_gamma   90.00
#
_symmetry.space_group_name_H-M   'P 1'
#
loop_
_entity.id
_entity.type
_entity.pdbx_description
1 polymer ?
#
loop_
_entity_poly.entity_id
_entity_poly.type
_entity_poly.pdbx_seq_one_letter_code
_entity_poly.pdbx_strand_id
1 'polypeptide(L)'
;VTDTVTPQPVAAIARFADVPPGTAAAAAGPLALVLVGVRDPGNAGTLLRSAEAAGAGAVLFCDGSVDPYAPKCVRASAGSVFRVAVTRSGDAGEALACLASAGLGTLATVARGARSYDEVDLADPVALVLGNEAHGLPGDVAARVERAVTIPMVGRTESLNVGMSGTILCFESLRQRRQRDQASDQGNRLDATQP
;
A
#
# COMPACT_ATOMS: atom_id res chain seq x y z
N VAL A 1 15.71 -20.77 19.16
CA VAL A 1 15.26 -20.67 17.80
C VAL A 1 14.20 -19.55 17.66
N THR A 2 13.55 -19.11 18.73
CA THR A 2 12.57 -18.02 18.72
C THR A 2 12.94 -16.96 19.76
N ASP A 3 13.08 -15.69 19.33
CA ASP A 3 13.41 -14.55 20.21
C ASP A 3 12.18 -13.96 20.92
N THR A 4 11.07 -14.69 20.99
CA THR A 4 9.82 -14.25 21.63
C THR A 4 9.77 -14.68 23.09
N VAL A 5 9.34 -13.79 23.99
CA VAL A 5 9.22 -14.06 25.44
C VAL A 5 8.24 -15.21 25.72
N THR A 6 7.20 -15.34 24.92
CA THR A 6 6.21 -16.43 24.94
C THR A 6 6.05 -17.02 23.55
N PRO A 7 6.95 -17.95 23.15
CA PRO A 7 6.88 -18.55 21.83
C PRO A 7 5.67 -19.49 21.70
N GLN A 8 5.07 -19.52 20.52
CA GLN A 8 4.12 -20.58 20.18
C GLN A 8 4.85 -21.92 20.08
N PRO A 9 4.20 -23.06 20.37
CA PRO A 9 4.84 -24.37 20.38
C PRO A 9 5.18 -24.92 18.99
N VAL A 10 5.00 -24.12 17.93
CA VAL A 10 5.24 -24.50 16.53
C VAL A 10 6.14 -23.49 15.86
N ALA A 11 7.16 -23.98 15.15
CA ALA A 11 8.01 -23.20 14.26
C ALA A 11 8.04 -23.86 12.87
N ALA A 12 8.10 -23.04 11.82
CA ALA A 12 8.19 -23.50 10.44
C ALA A 12 9.39 -22.84 9.74
N ILE A 13 10.01 -23.58 8.84
CA ILE A 13 11.02 -23.07 7.92
C ILE A 13 10.34 -23.02 6.54
N ALA A 14 10.32 -21.84 5.92
CA ALA A 14 9.73 -21.61 4.61
C ALA A 14 10.74 -20.92 3.67
N ARG A 15 10.58 -21.09 2.37
CA ARG A 15 11.28 -20.27 1.37
C ARG A 15 10.69 -18.87 1.38
N PHE A 16 11.50 -17.88 1.03
CA PHE A 16 10.99 -16.54 0.74
C PHE A 16 9.96 -16.61 -0.39
N ALA A 17 8.91 -15.84 -0.26
CA ALA A 17 7.79 -15.80 -1.20
C ALA A 17 7.76 -14.50 -2.03
N ASP A 18 8.88 -13.76 -2.05
CA ASP A 18 9.01 -12.54 -2.84
C ASP A 18 9.03 -12.85 -4.35
N VAL A 19 8.51 -11.90 -5.10
CA VAL A 19 8.40 -12.01 -6.56
C VAL A 19 9.01 -10.76 -7.23
N PRO A 20 9.40 -10.86 -8.52
CA PRO A 20 9.86 -9.69 -9.28
C PRO A 20 8.79 -8.59 -9.37
N PRO A 21 9.18 -7.29 -9.55
CA PRO A 21 8.25 -6.16 -9.63
C PRO A 21 7.13 -6.34 -10.68
N GLY A 22 7.45 -6.85 -11.86
CA GLY A 22 6.45 -7.11 -12.90
C GLY A 22 5.41 -8.16 -12.49
N THR A 23 5.82 -9.22 -11.77
CA THR A 23 4.89 -10.24 -11.24
C THR A 23 4.01 -9.64 -10.14
N ALA A 24 4.58 -8.83 -9.25
CA ALA A 24 3.82 -8.14 -8.21
C ALA A 24 2.82 -7.15 -8.81
N ALA A 25 3.22 -6.38 -9.82
CA ALA A 25 2.34 -5.45 -10.53
C ALA A 25 1.17 -6.16 -11.21
N ALA A 26 1.41 -7.31 -11.85
CA ALA A 26 0.35 -8.12 -12.45
C ALA A 26 -0.64 -8.69 -11.41
N ALA A 27 -0.18 -8.91 -10.18
CA ALA A 27 -1.01 -9.40 -9.06
C ALA A 27 -1.69 -8.26 -8.27
N ALA A 28 -1.37 -6.99 -8.53
CA ALA A 28 -1.76 -5.84 -7.73
C ALA A 28 -3.29 -5.69 -7.59
N GLY A 29 -4.04 -6.08 -8.62
CA GLY A 29 -5.48 -5.82 -8.65
C GLY A 29 -5.77 -4.31 -8.64
N PRO A 30 -6.80 -3.84 -7.94
CA PRO A 30 -7.15 -2.42 -7.93
C PRO A 30 -6.31 -1.57 -6.99
N LEU A 31 -5.46 -2.16 -6.16
CA LEU A 31 -4.66 -1.45 -5.17
C LEU A 31 -3.30 -2.11 -5.00
N ALA A 32 -2.25 -1.30 -5.02
CA ALA A 32 -0.90 -1.68 -4.61
C ALA A 32 -0.31 -0.64 -3.66
N LEU A 33 0.69 -1.04 -2.88
CA LEU A 33 1.53 -0.13 -2.11
C LEU A 33 2.97 -0.19 -2.63
N VAL A 34 3.61 0.97 -2.69
CA VAL A 34 5.05 1.12 -2.99
C VAL A 34 5.70 1.78 -1.78
N LEU A 35 6.59 1.08 -1.12
CA LEU A 35 7.29 1.55 0.08
C LEU A 35 8.70 1.97 -0.30
N VAL A 36 9.00 3.25 -0.19
CA VAL A 36 10.30 3.84 -0.56
C VAL A 36 11.00 4.36 0.68
N GLY A 37 12.02 3.65 1.14
CA GLY A 37 12.77 4.02 2.33
C GLY A 37 12.00 3.92 3.64
N VAL A 38 10.93 3.14 3.72
CA VAL A 38 10.19 2.85 4.97
C VAL A 38 11.05 1.91 5.82
N ARG A 39 11.64 2.44 6.89
CA ARG A 39 12.67 1.76 7.67
C ARG A 39 12.17 1.04 8.91
N ASP A 40 11.08 1.51 9.52
CA ASP A 40 10.54 0.84 10.71
C ASP A 40 9.78 -0.44 10.33
N PRO A 41 10.21 -1.61 10.82
CA PRO A 41 9.55 -2.88 10.51
C PRO A 41 8.13 -2.99 11.08
N GLY A 42 7.79 -2.21 12.10
CA GLY A 42 6.44 -2.12 12.63
C GLY A 42 5.51 -1.40 11.65
N ASN A 43 5.97 -0.26 11.08
CA ASN A 43 5.23 0.47 10.04
C ASN A 43 5.04 -0.39 8.80
N ALA A 44 6.11 -1.03 8.32
CA ALA A 44 6.04 -1.91 7.16
C ALA A 44 5.07 -3.08 7.37
N GLY A 45 5.10 -3.72 8.54
CA GLY A 45 4.16 -4.78 8.88
C GLY A 45 2.71 -4.30 9.00
N THR A 46 2.49 -3.10 9.55
CA THR A 46 1.17 -2.45 9.58
C THR A 46 0.66 -2.18 8.17
N LEU A 47 1.51 -1.68 7.27
CA LEU A 47 1.17 -1.42 5.88
C LEU A 47 0.82 -2.71 5.12
N LEU A 48 1.58 -3.78 5.30
CA LEU A 48 1.25 -5.09 4.74
C LEU A 48 -0.14 -5.58 5.18
N ARG A 49 -0.42 -5.45 6.48
CA ARG A 49 -1.71 -5.85 7.04
C ARG A 49 -2.87 -4.99 6.53
N SER A 50 -2.68 -3.68 6.44
CA SER A 50 -3.69 -2.75 5.93
C SER A 50 -3.93 -2.95 4.43
N ALA A 51 -2.87 -3.20 3.66
CA ALA A 51 -2.93 -3.51 2.24
C ALA A 51 -3.79 -4.76 1.98
N GLU A 52 -3.47 -5.87 2.63
CA GLU A 52 -4.24 -7.12 2.51
C GLU A 52 -5.70 -6.92 2.90
N ALA A 53 -5.96 -6.28 4.04
CA ALA A 53 -7.30 -6.04 4.55
C ALA A 53 -8.13 -5.12 3.64
N ALA A 54 -7.50 -4.21 2.91
CA ALA A 54 -8.16 -3.32 1.93
C ALA A 54 -8.25 -3.91 0.52
N GLY A 55 -7.77 -5.14 0.31
CA GLY A 55 -7.82 -5.83 -0.98
C GLY A 55 -6.72 -5.42 -1.95
N ALA A 56 -5.57 -4.95 -1.46
CA ALA A 56 -4.39 -4.78 -2.27
C ALA A 56 -3.79 -6.14 -2.62
N GLY A 57 -3.44 -6.34 -3.90
CA GLY A 57 -2.80 -7.58 -4.35
C GLY A 57 -1.28 -7.57 -4.23
N ALA A 58 -0.65 -6.39 -4.09
CA ALA A 58 0.80 -6.27 -4.04
C ALA A 58 1.31 -5.18 -3.07
N VAL A 59 2.48 -5.44 -2.48
CA VAL A 59 3.27 -4.45 -1.73
C VAL A 59 4.72 -4.52 -2.19
N LEU A 60 5.19 -3.46 -2.83
CA LEU A 60 6.52 -3.37 -3.41
C LEU A 60 7.45 -2.65 -2.43
N PHE A 61 8.41 -3.38 -1.88
CA PHE A 61 9.47 -2.80 -1.06
C PHE A 61 10.60 -2.33 -1.97
N CYS A 62 10.85 -1.04 -1.97
CA CYS A 62 11.92 -0.43 -2.74
C CYS A 62 13.14 -0.15 -1.88
N ASP A 63 14.26 0.20 -2.52
CA ASP A 63 15.54 0.43 -1.87
C ASP A 63 15.45 1.39 -0.69
N GLY A 64 16.22 1.10 0.35
CA GLY A 64 16.20 1.81 1.62
C GLY A 64 15.06 1.42 2.56
N SER A 65 14.12 0.59 2.14
CA SER A 65 13.08 0.02 3.02
C SER A 65 13.59 -1.19 3.79
N VAL A 66 12.92 -1.49 4.91
CA VAL A 66 13.21 -2.69 5.72
C VAL A 66 12.91 -3.95 4.92
N ASP A 67 13.62 -5.04 5.24
CA ASP A 67 13.29 -6.37 4.70
C ASP A 67 11.89 -6.80 5.18
N PRO A 68 10.95 -7.12 4.25
CA PRO A 68 9.61 -7.60 4.60
C PRO A 68 9.64 -8.87 5.47
N TYR A 69 10.71 -9.66 5.40
CA TYR A 69 10.89 -10.87 6.20
C TYR A 69 11.65 -10.63 7.51
N ALA A 70 12.01 -9.39 7.83
CA ALA A 70 12.55 -9.09 9.16
C ALA A 70 11.58 -9.57 10.25
N PRO A 71 12.04 -10.22 11.34
CA PRO A 71 11.17 -10.86 12.33
C PRO A 71 10.10 -9.94 12.92
N LYS A 72 10.42 -8.65 13.15
CA LYS A 72 9.45 -7.66 13.64
C LYS A 72 8.40 -7.32 12.57
N CYS A 73 8.78 -7.24 11.29
CA CYS A 73 7.87 -6.98 10.19
C CYS A 73 6.89 -8.14 9.98
N VAL A 74 7.39 -9.36 9.94
CA VAL A 74 6.58 -10.60 9.83
C VAL A 74 5.55 -10.67 10.96
N ARG A 75 5.97 -10.44 12.22
CA ARG A 75 5.04 -10.44 13.35
C ARG A 75 3.98 -9.33 13.23
N ALA A 76 4.38 -8.10 12.87
CA ALA A 76 3.48 -6.96 12.74
C ALA A 76 2.49 -7.14 11.58
N SER A 77 2.88 -7.86 10.52
CA SER A 77 2.01 -8.14 9.38
C SER A 77 0.89 -9.15 9.68
N ALA A 78 0.94 -9.85 10.82
CA ALA A 78 -0.04 -10.88 11.20
C ALA A 78 -0.32 -11.92 10.09
N GLY A 79 0.71 -12.27 9.31
CA GLY A 79 0.65 -13.22 8.20
C GLY A 79 0.29 -12.63 6.85
N SER A 80 -0.03 -11.34 6.75
CA SER A 80 -0.36 -10.69 5.48
C SER A 80 0.79 -10.73 4.47
N VAL A 81 2.05 -10.76 4.96
CA VAL A 81 3.25 -10.91 4.12
C VAL A 81 3.24 -12.17 3.23
N PHE A 82 2.43 -13.17 3.57
CA PHE A 82 2.27 -14.41 2.80
C PHE A 82 0.99 -14.44 1.95
N ARG A 83 0.16 -13.38 1.98
CA ARG A 83 -1.13 -13.33 1.29
C ARG A 83 -1.18 -12.28 0.19
N VAL A 84 -0.26 -11.32 0.19
CA VAL A 84 -0.08 -10.34 -0.89
C VAL A 84 1.20 -10.66 -1.65
N ALA A 85 1.27 -10.28 -2.92
CA ALA A 85 2.53 -10.36 -3.66
C ALA A 85 3.51 -9.31 -3.12
N VAL A 86 4.68 -9.76 -2.67
CA VAL A 86 5.70 -8.90 -2.06
C VAL A 86 6.95 -8.88 -2.94
N THR A 87 7.50 -7.69 -3.22
CA THR A 87 8.88 -7.59 -3.72
C THR A 87 9.83 -7.35 -2.55
N ARG A 88 11.11 -7.69 -2.73
CA ARG A 88 12.13 -7.45 -1.75
C ARG A 88 13.29 -6.72 -2.39
N SER A 89 13.49 -5.46 -1.99
CA SER A 89 14.52 -4.58 -2.55
C SER A 89 14.42 -4.44 -4.08
N GLY A 90 13.98 -3.31 -4.52
CA GLY A 90 13.85 -2.99 -5.94
C GLY A 90 14.02 -1.51 -6.18
N ASP A 91 14.43 -1.15 -7.39
CA ASP A 91 14.43 0.25 -7.82
C ASP A 91 13.00 0.80 -7.83
N ALA A 92 12.79 1.96 -7.19
CA ALA A 92 11.48 2.57 -7.12
C ALA A 92 10.95 2.97 -8.51
N GLY A 93 11.83 3.39 -9.41
CA GLY A 93 11.47 3.73 -10.79
C GLY A 93 10.99 2.52 -11.58
N GLU A 94 11.65 1.36 -11.42
CA GLU A 94 11.21 0.10 -12.01
C GLU A 94 9.85 -0.32 -11.46
N ALA A 95 9.66 -0.25 -10.14
CA ALA A 95 8.39 -0.58 -9.50
C ALA A 95 7.24 0.28 -10.04
N LEU A 96 7.43 1.60 -10.12
CA LEU A 96 6.44 2.54 -10.69
C LEU A 96 6.14 2.24 -12.16
N ALA A 97 7.16 1.96 -12.97
CA ALA A 97 6.98 1.63 -14.38
C ALA A 97 6.20 0.32 -14.58
N CYS A 98 6.47 -0.72 -13.77
CA CYS A 98 5.73 -1.97 -13.81
C CYS A 98 4.25 -1.76 -13.44
N LEU A 99 3.96 -0.97 -12.40
CA LEU A 99 2.59 -0.68 -11.97
C LEU A 99 1.83 0.17 -13.00
N ALA A 100 2.46 1.18 -13.58
CA ALA A 100 1.88 1.97 -14.67
C ALA A 100 1.55 1.09 -15.88
N SER A 101 2.46 0.16 -16.26
CA SER A 101 2.22 -0.81 -17.34
C SER A 101 1.09 -1.79 -17.03
N ALA A 102 0.80 -2.04 -15.75
CA ALA A 102 -0.34 -2.82 -15.29
C ALA A 102 -1.64 -1.99 -15.16
N GLY A 103 -1.61 -0.71 -15.50
CA GLY A 103 -2.78 0.18 -15.51
C GLY A 103 -3.10 0.83 -14.16
N LEU A 104 -2.17 0.82 -13.19
CA LEU A 104 -2.35 1.52 -11.92
C LEU A 104 -1.80 2.94 -12.02
N GLY A 105 -2.63 3.95 -11.72
CA GLY A 105 -2.16 5.31 -11.52
C GLY A 105 -1.37 5.43 -10.20
N THR A 106 -0.36 6.28 -10.15
CA THR A 106 0.50 6.43 -8.98
C THR A 106 0.12 7.64 -8.13
N LEU A 107 0.07 7.47 -6.81
CA LEU A 107 -0.36 8.49 -5.86
C LEU A 107 0.57 8.55 -4.64
N ALA A 108 1.29 9.66 -4.49
CA ALA A 108 2.14 9.89 -3.32
C ALA A 108 1.35 10.50 -2.14
N THR A 109 1.78 10.19 -0.92
CA THR A 109 1.34 10.91 0.27
C THR A 109 2.35 11.99 0.62
N VAL A 110 1.87 13.20 0.82
CA VAL A 110 2.67 14.32 1.29
C VAL A 110 2.03 14.98 2.52
N ALA A 111 2.84 15.54 3.40
CA ALA A 111 2.34 16.13 4.63
C ALA A 111 1.47 17.37 4.38
N ARG A 112 1.79 18.17 3.36
CA ARG A 112 1.10 19.43 3.00
C ARG A 112 1.26 19.73 1.50
N GLY A 113 0.43 20.64 1.00
CA GLY A 113 0.60 21.22 -0.36
C GLY A 113 -0.01 20.38 -1.49
N ALA A 114 -0.83 19.38 -1.19
CA ALA A 114 -1.59 18.62 -2.16
C ALA A 114 -3.11 18.68 -1.85
N ARG A 115 -3.92 18.15 -2.76
CA ARG A 115 -5.37 17.99 -2.53
C ARG A 115 -5.64 17.05 -1.38
N SER A 116 -6.75 17.24 -0.68
CA SER A 116 -7.19 16.31 0.35
C SER A 116 -7.49 14.93 -0.25
N TYR A 117 -7.15 13.88 0.48
CA TYR A 117 -7.31 12.48 0.03
C TYR A 117 -8.77 12.11 -0.25
N ASP A 118 -9.72 12.74 0.43
CA ASP A 118 -11.16 12.54 0.26
C ASP A 118 -11.77 13.31 -0.93
N GLU A 119 -10.98 14.20 -1.56
CA GLU A 119 -11.35 14.94 -2.77
C GLU A 119 -10.80 14.33 -4.06
N VAL A 120 -10.11 13.19 -3.98
CA VAL A 120 -9.53 12.51 -5.14
C VAL A 120 -10.17 11.15 -5.36
N ASP A 121 -10.24 10.74 -6.61
CA ASP A 121 -10.72 9.40 -6.97
C ASP A 121 -9.65 8.36 -6.64
N LEU A 122 -9.97 7.45 -5.72
CA LEU A 122 -9.20 6.30 -5.29
C LEU A 122 -9.92 4.98 -5.60
N ALA A 123 -11.04 5.02 -6.31
CA ALA A 123 -11.76 3.82 -6.74
C ALA A 123 -11.18 3.22 -8.02
N ASP A 124 -10.52 4.02 -8.86
CA ASP A 124 -9.73 3.51 -9.98
C ASP A 124 -8.48 2.77 -9.49
N PRO A 125 -7.91 1.87 -10.32
CA PRO A 125 -6.68 1.17 -9.96
C PRO A 125 -5.56 2.14 -9.58
N VAL A 126 -5.03 2.00 -8.36
CA VAL A 126 -4.07 2.95 -7.79
C VAL A 126 -2.93 2.26 -7.03
N ALA A 127 -1.73 2.79 -7.20
CA ALA A 127 -0.55 2.45 -6.41
C ALA A 127 -0.24 3.59 -5.44
N LEU A 128 -0.38 3.34 -4.14
CA LEU A 128 -0.07 4.29 -3.07
C LEU A 128 1.43 4.29 -2.81
N VAL A 129 2.09 5.41 -3.05
CA VAL A 129 3.55 5.56 -2.89
C VAL A 129 3.83 6.24 -1.55
N LEU A 130 4.47 5.50 -0.65
CA LEU A 130 4.75 5.91 0.73
C LEU A 130 6.25 6.07 0.93
N GLY A 131 6.66 7.22 1.38
CA GLY A 131 8.06 7.57 1.60
C GLY A 131 8.56 7.32 3.01
N ASN A 132 9.83 7.65 3.21
CA ASN A 132 10.51 7.61 4.50
C ASN A 132 9.80 8.49 5.54
N GLU A 133 9.80 8.04 6.79
CA GLU A 133 9.09 8.70 7.90
C GLU A 133 9.61 10.11 8.19
N ALA A 134 10.89 10.35 7.99
CA ALA A 134 11.54 11.64 8.30
C ALA A 134 11.71 12.54 7.07
N HIS A 135 11.97 11.96 5.90
CA HIS A 135 12.38 12.69 4.71
C HIS A 135 11.36 12.64 3.56
N GLY A 136 10.30 11.82 3.69
CA GLY A 136 9.33 11.61 2.61
C GLY A 136 9.91 10.82 1.44
N LEU A 137 9.47 11.13 0.23
CA LEU A 137 9.98 10.52 -1.01
C LEU A 137 11.24 11.24 -1.50
N PRO A 138 12.25 10.52 -2.03
CA PRO A 138 13.33 11.11 -2.80
C PRO A 138 12.79 11.92 -3.98
N GLY A 139 13.44 13.04 -4.32
CA GLY A 139 12.96 13.97 -5.34
C GLY A 139 12.81 13.35 -6.73
N ASP A 140 13.70 12.45 -7.10
CA ASP A 140 13.67 11.70 -8.37
C ASP A 140 12.51 10.69 -8.43
N VAL A 141 12.12 10.10 -7.30
CA VAL A 141 10.94 9.24 -7.18
C VAL A 141 9.67 10.10 -7.20
N ALA A 142 9.63 11.18 -6.42
CA ALA A 142 8.48 12.09 -6.38
C ALA A 142 8.15 12.67 -7.76
N ALA A 143 9.15 12.97 -8.57
CA ALA A 143 8.99 13.48 -9.94
C ALA A 143 8.36 12.46 -10.92
N ARG A 144 8.36 11.18 -10.58
CA ARG A 144 7.76 10.09 -11.39
C ARG A 144 6.35 9.72 -10.95
N VAL A 145 5.89 10.23 -9.81
CA VAL A 145 4.53 9.97 -9.31
C VAL A 145 3.56 10.95 -9.95
N GLU A 146 2.45 10.45 -10.47
CA GLU A 146 1.48 11.25 -11.23
C GLU A 146 0.70 12.25 -10.38
N ARG A 147 0.33 11.85 -9.18
CA ARG A 147 -0.52 12.64 -8.28
C ARG A 147 0.00 12.61 -6.85
N ALA A 148 -0.35 13.63 -6.09
CA ALA A 148 -0.08 13.68 -4.66
C ALA A 148 -1.36 14.03 -3.88
N VAL A 149 -1.46 13.49 -2.66
CA VAL A 149 -2.53 13.81 -1.71
C VAL A 149 -1.97 14.11 -0.34
N THR A 150 -2.74 14.86 0.42
CA THR A 150 -2.50 15.10 1.84
C THR A 150 -3.65 14.59 2.68
N ILE A 151 -3.38 14.19 3.91
CA ILE A 151 -4.39 13.90 4.92
C ILE A 151 -4.51 15.17 5.79
N PRO A 152 -5.66 15.88 5.76
CA PRO A 152 -5.83 17.10 6.52
C PRO A 152 -5.63 16.90 8.02
N MET A 153 -4.87 17.77 8.64
CA MET A 153 -4.61 17.76 10.07
C MET A 153 -5.04 19.09 10.67
N VAL A 154 -5.95 19.06 11.63
CA VAL A 154 -6.45 20.26 12.32
C VAL A 154 -5.64 20.66 13.56
N GLY A 155 -4.76 19.77 14.02
CA GLY A 155 -3.90 19.98 15.19
C GLY A 155 -2.55 20.61 14.84
N ARG A 156 -1.63 20.59 15.83
CA ARG A 156 -0.26 21.11 15.68
C ARG A 156 0.73 20.08 15.12
N THR A 157 0.28 18.87 14.87
CA THR A 157 1.11 17.80 14.33
C THR A 157 1.51 18.11 12.88
N GLU A 158 2.79 17.96 12.56
CA GLU A 158 3.32 18.27 11.23
C GLU A 158 3.11 17.15 10.23
N SER A 159 3.06 15.90 10.69
CA SER A 159 2.85 14.70 9.86
C SER A 159 2.21 13.58 10.67
N LEU A 160 1.65 12.59 9.98
CA LEU A 160 1.20 11.34 10.56
C LEU A 160 2.29 10.26 10.39
N ASN A 161 2.25 9.26 11.25
CA ASN A 161 3.02 8.04 11.07
C ASN A 161 2.70 7.41 9.69
N VAL A 162 3.72 6.93 8.96
CA VAL A 162 3.55 6.41 7.59
C VAL A 162 2.62 5.19 7.53
N GLY A 163 2.65 4.33 8.54
CA GLY A 163 1.74 3.19 8.64
C GLY A 163 0.28 3.64 8.79
N MET A 164 0.03 4.70 9.57
CA MET A 164 -1.30 5.29 9.72
C MET A 164 -1.75 5.96 8.43
N SER A 165 -0.90 6.75 7.79
CA SER A 165 -1.22 7.40 6.51
C SER A 165 -1.60 6.40 5.44
N GLY A 166 -0.80 5.35 5.26
CA GLY A 166 -1.09 4.29 4.30
C GLY A 166 -2.36 3.53 4.64
N THR A 167 -2.63 3.29 5.92
CA THR A 167 -3.88 2.63 6.36
C THR A 167 -5.11 3.47 6.00
N ILE A 168 -5.10 4.78 6.29
CA ILE A 168 -6.22 5.68 5.93
C ILE A 168 -6.50 5.61 4.43
N LEU A 169 -5.47 5.71 3.59
CA LEU A 169 -5.63 5.69 2.13
C LEU A 169 -6.08 4.33 1.59
N CYS A 170 -5.58 3.24 2.16
CA CYS A 170 -6.04 1.89 1.79
C CYS A 170 -7.54 1.72 2.03
N PHE A 171 -8.03 2.13 3.20
CA PHE A 171 -9.44 2.00 3.54
C PHE A 171 -10.33 3.04 2.85
N GLU A 172 -9.81 4.21 2.53
CA GLU A 172 -10.53 5.17 1.68
C GLU A 172 -10.69 4.63 0.25
N SER A 173 -9.65 4.07 -0.35
CA SER A 173 -9.75 3.40 -1.63
C SER A 173 -10.78 2.25 -1.60
N LEU A 174 -10.78 1.42 -0.56
CA LEU A 174 -11.79 0.37 -0.37
C LEU A 174 -13.21 0.95 -0.25
N ARG A 175 -13.38 2.03 0.53
CA ARG A 175 -14.68 2.68 0.73
C ARG A 175 -15.25 3.21 -0.60
N GLN A 176 -14.41 3.90 -1.39
CA GLN A 176 -14.83 4.47 -2.68
C GLN A 176 -15.19 3.36 -3.69
N ARG A 177 -14.41 2.28 -3.77
CA ARG A 177 -14.72 1.13 -4.62
C ARG A 177 -16.06 0.50 -4.26
N ARG A 178 -16.29 0.24 -2.97
CA ARG A 178 -17.58 -0.31 -2.49
C ARG A 178 -18.77 0.58 -2.82
N GLN A 179 -18.62 1.89 -2.77
CA GLN A 179 -19.68 2.82 -3.16
C GLN A 179 -19.95 2.77 -4.68
N ARG A 180 -18.90 2.69 -5.50
CA ARG A 180 -19.03 2.56 -6.95
C ARG A 180 -19.75 1.26 -7.33
N ASP A 181 -19.39 0.14 -6.71
CA ASP A 181 -20.03 -1.16 -6.95
C ASP A 181 -21.53 -1.13 -6.59
N GLN A 182 -21.87 -0.54 -5.44
CA GLN A 182 -23.26 -0.39 -4.99
C GLN A 182 -24.09 0.49 -5.94
N ALA A 183 -23.52 1.58 -6.45
CA ALA A 183 -24.18 2.45 -7.41
C ALA A 183 -24.43 1.73 -8.76
N SER A 184 -23.47 0.93 -9.22
CA SER A 184 -23.59 0.13 -10.44
C SER A 184 -24.66 -0.96 -10.31
N ASP A 185 -24.75 -1.62 -9.16
CA ASP A 185 -25.78 -2.64 -8.88
C ASP A 185 -27.19 -2.06 -8.81
N GLN A 186 -27.33 -0.85 -8.29
CA GLN A 186 -28.63 -0.14 -8.25
C GLN A 186 -29.08 0.30 -9.65
N GLY A 187 -28.18 0.80 -10.48
CA GLY A 187 -28.46 1.16 -11.88
C GLY A 187 -28.96 -0.04 -12.67
N ASN A 188 -28.28 -1.18 -12.59
CA ASN A 188 -28.67 -2.41 -13.28
C ASN A 188 -30.03 -2.97 -12.84
N ARG A 189 -30.43 -2.78 -11.59
CA ARG A 189 -31.75 -3.21 -11.11
C ARG A 189 -32.90 -2.36 -11.61
N LEU A 190 -32.67 -1.06 -11.81
CA LEU A 190 -33.66 -0.12 -12.33
C LEU A 190 -33.91 -0.36 -13.83
N ASP A 191 -32.86 -0.65 -14.61
CA ASP A 191 -32.98 -0.95 -16.04
C ASP A 191 -33.68 -2.33 -16.28
N ALA A 192 -33.49 -3.29 -15.39
CA ALA A 192 -34.14 -4.61 -15.48
C ALA A 192 -35.63 -4.59 -15.12
N THR A 193 -36.18 -3.49 -14.59
CA THR A 193 -37.58 -3.34 -14.18
C THR A 193 -38.41 -2.44 -15.10
N GLN A 194 -37.84 -1.95 -16.20
CA GLN A 194 -38.60 -1.27 -17.26
C GLN A 194 -39.11 -2.33 -18.28
N PRO A 195 -40.41 -2.44 -18.51
CA PRO A 195 -41.02 -3.40 -19.44
C PRO A 195 -40.76 -3.03 -20.89
#